data_94b887f0fa542b4b0f24aca2bbd68425
#
_entry.id   94b887f0fa542b4b0f24aca2bbd68425
#
_cell.length_a   1.000
_cell.length_b   1.000
_cell.length_c   1.000
_cell.angle_alpha   90.00
_cell.angle_beta   90.00
_cell.angle_gamma   90.00
#
_symmetry.space_group_name_H-M   'P 1'
#
loop_
_entity.id
_entity.type
_entity.pdbx_description
1 polymer ?
#
loop_
_entity_poly.entity_id
_entity_poly.type
_entity_poly.pdbx_seq_one_letter_code
_entity_poly.pdbx_strand_id
1 'polypeptide(L)'
;GARRRGDGLSAFGEVGTGLRLYASLGTVVWRYWPGVALAALAAVSEAVASIPGARAVLSLGRAAPGSGALRSLERPGVTVAGYVDQWAILQEADVFLTHHGLSSTHEAIWHEVPMLSYPMFWDQPALAAKCQELGLARPLVETPRGELGPGQVRAALEDLDRRAGTTRDRLAEARAWEARTVEGREAALDRVLALI
;
A
#
# COMPACT_ATOMS: atom_id res chain seq x y z
N GLY A 1 -19.67 -6.41 -4.72
CA GLY A 1 -20.54 -5.42 -4.11
C GLY A 1 -19.94 -4.04 -4.30
N ALA A 2 -20.72 -3.04 -4.72
CA ALA A 2 -20.25 -1.67 -4.91
C ALA A 2 -19.70 -1.13 -3.57
N ARG A 3 -18.43 -0.67 -3.57
CA ARG A 3 -17.84 0.02 -2.42
C ARG A 3 -18.69 1.26 -2.13
N ARG A 4 -19.22 1.41 -0.92
CA ARG A 4 -19.91 2.63 -0.48
C ARG A 4 -18.87 3.75 -0.40
N ARG A 5 -19.03 4.78 -1.26
CA ARG A 5 -18.30 6.05 -1.13
C ARG A 5 -18.93 6.81 0.03
N GLY A 6 -18.12 7.14 1.04
CA GLY A 6 -18.55 8.05 2.10
C GLY A 6 -18.67 9.49 1.57
N ASP A 7 -19.59 10.27 2.13
CA ASP A 7 -19.86 11.68 1.76
C ASP A 7 -18.78 12.67 2.25
N GLY A 8 -17.58 12.19 2.55
CA GLY A 8 -16.42 13.00 2.94
C GLY A 8 -15.56 13.37 1.74
N LEU A 9 -14.78 14.45 1.85
CA LEU A 9 -13.75 14.81 0.87
C LEU A 9 -12.78 13.63 0.71
N SER A 10 -12.66 13.09 -0.51
CA SER A 10 -11.74 12.01 -0.83
C SER A 10 -10.29 12.44 -0.56
N ALA A 11 -9.49 11.55 0.05
CA ALA A 11 -8.06 11.79 0.23
C ALA A 11 -7.31 11.99 -1.10
N PHE A 12 -7.88 11.50 -2.20
CA PHE A 12 -7.36 11.64 -3.56
C PHE A 12 -7.86 12.91 -4.29
N GLY A 13 -8.61 13.80 -3.62
CA GLY A 13 -9.20 15.01 -4.20
C GLY A 13 -10.50 14.72 -4.96
N GLU A 14 -10.80 15.52 -6.00
CA GLU A 14 -12.03 15.37 -6.77
C GLU A 14 -12.17 13.96 -7.35
N VAL A 15 -13.40 13.43 -7.29
CA VAL A 15 -13.73 12.08 -7.73
C VAL A 15 -13.57 11.96 -9.25
N GLY A 16 -12.41 11.44 -9.67
CA GLY A 16 -12.13 11.04 -11.05
C GLY A 16 -12.35 9.53 -11.27
N THR A 17 -12.34 9.09 -12.52
CA THR A 17 -12.40 7.67 -12.91
C THR A 17 -11.02 7.01 -12.98
N GLY A 18 -9.94 7.77 -12.73
CA GLY A 18 -8.55 7.30 -12.84
C GLY A 18 -8.09 6.48 -11.65
N LEU A 19 -6.93 5.85 -11.81
CA LEU A 19 -6.24 5.04 -10.81
C LEU A 19 -5.95 5.87 -9.53
N ARG A 20 -6.24 5.31 -8.37
CA ARG A 20 -5.93 5.87 -7.05
C ARG A 20 -4.89 5.00 -6.35
N LEU A 21 -3.66 5.49 -6.30
CA LEU A 21 -2.54 4.80 -5.68
C LEU A 21 -2.24 5.42 -4.31
N TYR A 22 -2.29 4.61 -3.27
CA TYR A 22 -1.73 4.96 -1.96
C TYR A 22 -0.32 4.39 -1.82
N ALA A 23 0.63 5.16 -1.28
CA ALA A 23 1.98 4.69 -1.04
C ALA A 23 2.44 5.03 0.38
N SER A 24 2.91 4.01 1.12
CA SER A 24 3.50 4.17 2.44
C SER A 24 4.59 3.14 2.67
N LEU A 25 5.74 3.61 3.13
CA LEU A 25 6.88 2.76 3.50
C LEU A 25 7.00 2.61 5.03
N GLY A 26 5.93 2.93 5.76
CA GLY A 26 5.88 2.87 7.22
C GLY A 26 6.64 4.00 7.90
N THR A 27 6.94 3.84 9.19
CA THR A 27 7.54 4.89 10.02
C THR A 27 9.04 4.68 10.27
N VAL A 28 9.45 3.41 10.40
CA VAL A 28 10.84 3.05 10.81
C VAL A 28 11.85 3.34 9.72
N VAL A 29 11.46 3.19 8.44
CA VAL A 29 12.34 3.43 7.29
C VAL A 29 12.96 4.83 7.29
N TRP A 30 12.23 5.83 7.72
CA TRP A 30 12.66 7.22 7.74
C TRP A 30 13.83 7.49 8.69
N ARG A 31 13.98 6.63 9.70
CA ARG A 31 15.09 6.70 10.65
C ARG A 31 16.40 6.13 10.07
N TYR A 32 16.30 5.09 9.24
CA TYR A 32 17.48 4.31 8.82
C TYR A 32 17.81 4.48 7.34
N TRP A 33 16.80 4.66 6.46
CA TRP A 33 16.99 4.75 5.01
C TRP A 33 16.11 5.84 4.36
N PRO A 34 16.18 7.10 4.86
CA PRO A 34 15.34 8.18 4.33
C PRO A 34 15.60 8.45 2.84
N GLY A 35 16.88 8.37 2.40
CA GLY A 35 17.24 8.59 1.00
C GLY A 35 16.64 7.53 0.07
N VAL A 36 16.66 6.25 0.47
CA VAL A 36 16.06 5.15 -0.30
C VAL A 36 14.53 5.33 -0.38
N ALA A 37 13.90 5.66 0.75
CA ALA A 37 12.46 5.90 0.80
C ALA A 37 12.05 7.07 -0.09
N LEU A 38 12.77 8.18 -0.06
CA LEU A 38 12.52 9.34 -0.92
C LEU A 38 12.68 9.00 -2.40
N ALA A 39 13.75 8.28 -2.77
CA ALA A 39 13.99 7.88 -4.16
C ALA A 39 12.86 6.96 -4.67
N ALA A 40 12.41 5.99 -3.86
CA ALA A 40 11.31 5.12 -4.21
C ALA A 40 10.00 5.89 -4.38
N LEU A 41 9.66 6.80 -3.46
CA LEU A 41 8.46 7.62 -3.57
C LEU A 41 8.53 8.62 -4.74
N ALA A 42 9.73 9.12 -5.10
CA ALA A 42 9.92 9.96 -6.28
C ALA A 42 9.62 9.18 -7.58
N ALA A 43 10.10 7.94 -7.68
CA ALA A 43 9.79 7.07 -8.82
C ALA A 43 8.27 6.80 -8.94
N VAL A 44 7.58 6.60 -7.81
CA VAL A 44 6.11 6.46 -7.78
C VAL A 44 5.41 7.74 -8.24
N SER A 45 5.84 8.88 -7.71
CA SER A 45 5.29 10.19 -8.07
C SER A 45 5.39 10.45 -9.58
N GLU A 46 6.56 10.19 -10.14
CA GLU A 46 6.80 10.36 -11.58
C GLU A 46 5.97 9.39 -12.43
N ALA A 47 5.89 8.12 -12.02
CA ALA A 47 5.09 7.12 -12.71
C ALA A 47 3.60 7.53 -12.74
N VAL A 48 3.02 7.90 -11.59
CA VAL A 48 1.61 8.28 -11.49
C VAL A 48 1.31 9.54 -12.28
N ALA A 49 2.18 10.56 -12.21
CA ALA A 49 2.00 11.80 -12.97
C ALA A 49 2.00 11.58 -14.50
N SER A 50 2.59 10.49 -14.98
CA SER A 50 2.60 10.11 -16.40
C SER A 50 1.33 9.36 -16.86
N ILE A 51 0.46 8.97 -15.94
CA ILE A 51 -0.78 8.21 -16.22
C ILE A 51 -1.97 9.18 -16.22
N PRO A 52 -2.68 9.36 -17.35
CA PRO A 52 -3.80 10.29 -17.41
C PRO A 52 -4.89 9.99 -16.38
N GLY A 53 -5.29 11.01 -15.61
CA GLY A 53 -6.34 10.90 -14.61
C GLY A 53 -5.95 10.15 -13.32
N ALA A 54 -4.74 9.56 -13.24
CA ALA A 54 -4.27 8.89 -12.02
C ALA A 54 -4.04 9.88 -10.88
N ARG A 55 -4.24 9.41 -9.66
CA ARG A 55 -4.00 10.15 -8.41
C ARG A 55 -3.16 9.31 -7.46
N ALA A 56 -2.27 9.96 -6.72
CA ALA A 56 -1.54 9.30 -5.66
C ALA A 56 -1.58 10.09 -4.35
N VAL A 57 -1.56 9.37 -3.25
CA VAL A 57 -1.27 9.91 -1.92
C VAL A 57 -0.02 9.20 -1.38
N LEU A 58 1.03 9.98 -1.13
CA LEU A 58 2.30 9.51 -0.60
C LEU A 58 2.39 9.87 0.88
N SER A 59 2.42 8.87 1.76
CA SER A 59 2.55 9.05 3.21
C SER A 59 4.00 8.97 3.67
N LEU A 60 4.45 9.97 4.41
CA LEU A 60 5.81 10.07 4.95
C LEU A 60 5.93 9.54 6.40
N GLY A 61 4.86 8.96 6.96
CA GLY A 61 4.89 8.28 8.25
C GLY A 61 5.29 9.17 9.43
N ARG A 62 4.83 10.44 9.49
CA ARG A 62 5.21 11.46 10.48
C ARG A 62 6.68 11.91 10.44
N ALA A 63 7.52 11.31 9.62
CA ALA A 63 8.82 11.88 9.35
C ALA A 63 8.61 13.10 8.45
N ALA A 64 9.15 14.25 8.83
CA ALA A 64 9.17 15.42 7.99
C ALA A 64 10.57 15.54 7.38
N PRO A 65 10.85 14.96 6.21
CA PRO A 65 12.01 15.34 5.46
C PRO A 65 11.94 16.86 5.20
N GLY A 66 13.09 17.53 5.15
CA GLY A 66 13.13 18.97 4.92
C GLY A 66 12.33 19.39 3.67
N SER A 67 11.85 20.62 3.65
CA SER A 67 10.96 21.16 2.60
C SER A 67 11.47 20.98 1.16
N GLY A 68 12.78 20.87 0.96
CA GLY A 68 13.38 20.55 -0.34
C GLY A 68 13.07 19.15 -0.83
N ALA A 69 13.11 18.16 0.07
CA ALA A 69 12.80 16.77 -0.25
C ALA A 69 11.31 16.57 -0.55
N LEU A 70 10.42 17.30 0.14
CA LEU A 70 8.98 17.25 -0.14
C LEU A 70 8.67 17.75 -1.55
N ARG A 71 9.28 18.87 -1.95
CA ARG A 71 9.11 19.42 -3.31
C ARG A 71 9.54 18.47 -4.42
N SER A 72 10.52 17.60 -4.16
CA SER A 72 10.95 16.59 -5.15
C SER A 72 9.88 15.54 -5.44
N LEU A 73 8.91 15.36 -4.54
CA LEU A 73 7.81 14.42 -4.68
C LEU A 73 6.54 15.03 -5.28
N GLU A 74 6.44 16.36 -5.30
CA GLU A 74 5.25 17.07 -5.81
C GLU A 74 5.16 16.96 -7.34
N ARG A 75 4.06 16.43 -7.83
CA ARG A 75 3.71 16.30 -9.25
C ARG A 75 2.20 16.50 -9.43
N PRO A 76 1.74 16.84 -10.63
CA PRO A 76 0.30 16.85 -10.92
C PRO A 76 -0.34 15.50 -10.55
N GLY A 77 -1.45 15.54 -9.82
CA GLY A 77 -2.16 14.34 -9.38
C GLY A 77 -1.55 13.63 -8.15
N VAL A 78 -0.47 14.18 -7.57
CA VAL A 78 0.21 13.57 -6.40
C VAL A 78 0.07 14.48 -5.18
N THR A 79 -0.48 13.93 -4.12
CA THR A 79 -0.58 14.55 -2.79
C THR A 79 0.48 13.95 -1.88
N VAL A 80 1.29 14.79 -1.23
CA VAL A 80 2.30 14.36 -0.24
C VAL A 80 1.81 14.73 1.14
N ALA A 81 1.71 13.74 2.03
CA ALA A 81 1.21 13.91 3.39
C ALA A 81 2.18 13.38 4.44
N GLY A 82 2.35 14.10 5.54
CA GLY A 82 3.18 13.65 6.68
C GLY A 82 2.59 12.43 7.39
N TYR A 83 1.26 12.40 7.51
CA TYR A 83 0.51 11.29 8.09
C TYR A 83 -0.84 11.15 7.40
N VAL A 84 -1.27 9.91 7.22
CA VAL A 84 -2.59 9.56 6.66
C VAL A 84 -3.20 8.49 7.54
N ASP A 85 -4.50 8.57 7.77
CA ASP A 85 -5.27 7.44 8.31
C ASP A 85 -5.28 6.33 7.25
N GLN A 86 -4.40 5.33 7.44
CA GLN A 86 -4.19 4.26 6.47
C GLN A 86 -5.45 3.40 6.31
N TRP A 87 -6.18 3.17 7.39
CA TRP A 87 -7.42 2.43 7.34
C TRP A 87 -8.48 3.11 6.46
N ALA A 88 -8.63 4.43 6.62
CA ALA A 88 -9.59 5.21 5.84
C ALA A 88 -9.19 5.30 4.36
N ILE A 89 -7.92 5.59 4.05
CA ILE A 89 -7.48 5.76 2.66
C ILE A 89 -7.51 4.45 1.86
N LEU A 90 -7.27 3.29 2.51
CA LEU A 90 -7.35 1.99 1.85
C LEU A 90 -8.77 1.63 1.41
N GLN A 91 -9.81 2.24 1.99
CA GLN A 91 -11.19 2.08 1.50
C GLN A 91 -11.39 2.71 0.12
N GLU A 92 -10.58 3.69 -0.23
CA GLU A 92 -10.68 4.43 -1.50
C GLU A 92 -9.63 4.02 -2.52
N ALA A 93 -8.47 3.52 -2.07
CA ALA A 93 -7.35 3.17 -2.93
C ALA A 93 -7.67 1.97 -3.83
N ASP A 94 -7.19 2.03 -5.07
CA ASP A 94 -7.25 0.93 -6.04
C ASP A 94 -5.99 0.06 -5.97
N VAL A 95 -4.85 0.65 -5.54
CA VAL A 95 -3.55 -0.02 -5.38
C VAL A 95 -2.81 0.57 -4.18
N PHE A 96 -2.13 -0.27 -3.42
CA PHE A 96 -1.29 0.12 -2.29
C PHE A 96 0.17 -0.26 -2.52
N LEU A 97 1.06 0.73 -2.63
CA LEU A 97 2.50 0.50 -2.56
C LEU A 97 2.92 0.42 -1.10
N THR A 98 3.44 -0.73 -0.69
CA THR A 98 3.76 -1.02 0.70
C THR A 98 5.13 -1.66 0.86
N HIS A 99 5.77 -1.38 2.02
CA HIS A 99 6.96 -2.06 2.48
C HIS A 99 6.68 -3.46 3.07
N HIS A 100 5.40 -3.87 3.13
CA HIS A 100 4.94 -5.10 3.78
C HIS A 100 5.23 -5.18 5.28
N GLY A 101 5.07 -4.06 6.02
CA GLY A 101 4.90 -4.15 7.48
C GLY A 101 3.62 -4.94 7.80
N LEU A 102 3.66 -5.77 8.84
CA LEU A 102 2.59 -6.72 9.17
C LEU A 102 1.20 -6.06 9.20
N SER A 103 1.03 -4.98 9.97
CA SER A 103 -0.27 -4.28 10.05
C SER A 103 -0.72 -3.74 8.69
N SER A 104 0.20 -3.13 7.93
CA SER A 104 -0.12 -2.57 6.60
C SER A 104 -0.57 -3.64 5.61
N THR A 105 0.02 -4.83 5.69
CA THR A 105 -0.36 -5.96 4.82
C THR A 105 -1.75 -6.49 5.18
N HIS A 106 -2.05 -6.66 6.48
CA HIS A 106 -3.38 -7.08 6.94
C HIS A 106 -4.47 -6.06 6.59
N GLU A 107 -4.20 -4.77 6.77
CA GLU A 107 -5.14 -3.72 6.38
C GLU A 107 -5.42 -3.73 4.88
N ALA A 108 -4.41 -3.93 4.03
CA ALA A 108 -4.58 -4.05 2.59
C ALA A 108 -5.45 -5.28 2.22
N ILE A 109 -5.20 -6.43 2.83
CA ILE A 109 -6.01 -7.65 2.64
C ILE A 109 -7.45 -7.41 3.10
N TRP A 110 -7.65 -6.80 4.27
CA TRP A 110 -8.97 -6.50 4.81
C TRP A 110 -9.81 -5.62 3.89
N HIS A 111 -9.18 -4.65 3.24
CA HIS A 111 -9.83 -3.75 2.27
C HIS A 111 -9.79 -4.28 0.83
N GLU A 112 -9.25 -5.48 0.61
CA GLU A 112 -9.12 -6.11 -0.72
C GLU A 112 -8.37 -5.20 -1.71
N VAL A 113 -7.31 -4.52 -1.23
CA VAL A 113 -6.48 -3.63 -2.06
C VAL A 113 -5.24 -4.38 -2.54
N PRO A 114 -5.04 -4.55 -3.85
CA PRO A 114 -3.84 -5.16 -4.41
C PRO A 114 -2.59 -4.35 -4.07
N MET A 115 -1.48 -5.06 -3.85
CA MET A 115 -0.26 -4.44 -3.36
C MET A 115 0.86 -4.41 -4.40
N LEU A 116 1.65 -3.33 -4.38
CA LEU A 116 2.97 -3.25 -4.98
C LEU A 116 4.02 -3.37 -3.88
N SER A 117 4.91 -4.37 -4.00
CA SER A 117 5.87 -4.73 -2.96
C SER A 117 7.18 -3.98 -3.10
N TYR A 118 7.54 -3.18 -2.09
CA TYR A 118 8.86 -2.58 -1.95
C TYR A 118 9.39 -2.82 -0.54
N PRO A 119 9.85 -4.07 -0.23
CA PRO A 119 10.30 -4.43 1.11
C PRO A 119 11.62 -3.76 1.46
N MET A 120 11.81 -3.41 2.72
CA MET A 120 12.96 -2.69 3.22
C MET A 120 13.89 -3.57 4.07
N PHE A 121 13.37 -4.25 5.10
CA PHE A 121 14.19 -4.99 6.08
C PHE A 121 13.37 -6.00 6.91
N TRP A 122 14.04 -6.78 7.72
CA TRP A 122 13.52 -7.75 8.69
C TRP A 122 12.57 -8.78 8.07
N ASP A 123 11.33 -8.84 8.53
CA ASP A 123 10.26 -9.75 8.11
C ASP A 123 9.59 -9.36 6.78
N GLN A 124 9.77 -8.10 6.36
CA GLN A 124 9.11 -7.54 5.18
C GLN A 124 9.40 -8.28 3.88
N PRO A 125 10.66 -8.70 3.58
CA PRO A 125 10.93 -9.47 2.36
C PRO A 125 10.21 -10.83 2.33
N ALA A 126 10.14 -11.51 3.47
CA ALA A 126 9.44 -12.80 3.57
C ALA A 126 7.93 -12.63 3.39
N LEU A 127 7.35 -11.59 4.02
CA LEU A 127 5.93 -11.29 3.89
C LEU A 127 5.58 -10.83 2.48
N ALA A 128 6.42 -10.00 1.84
CA ALA A 128 6.27 -9.60 0.45
C ALA A 128 6.27 -10.82 -0.49
N ALA A 129 7.25 -11.73 -0.33
CA ALA A 129 7.33 -12.96 -1.11
C ALA A 129 6.08 -13.84 -0.94
N LYS A 130 5.57 -13.95 0.29
CA LYS A 130 4.33 -14.71 0.56
C LYS A 130 3.11 -14.08 -0.09
N CYS A 131 2.97 -12.76 -0.04
CA CYS A 131 1.88 -12.04 -0.73
C CYS A 131 1.96 -12.22 -2.26
N GLN A 132 3.17 -12.27 -2.83
CA GLN A 132 3.37 -12.53 -4.26
C GLN A 132 2.99 -13.96 -4.63
N GLU A 133 3.41 -14.95 -3.85
CA GLU A 133 3.04 -16.36 -4.01
C GLU A 133 1.52 -16.56 -4.01
N LEU A 134 0.85 -15.89 -3.09
CA LEU A 134 -0.61 -15.92 -2.97
C LEU A 134 -1.35 -15.09 -4.04
N GLY A 135 -0.64 -14.35 -4.89
CA GLY A 135 -1.24 -13.52 -5.93
C GLY A 135 -1.84 -12.21 -5.44
N LEU A 136 -1.52 -11.78 -4.21
CA LEU A 136 -2.04 -10.55 -3.59
C LEU A 136 -1.21 -9.30 -3.92
N ALA A 137 0.03 -9.51 -4.38
CA ALA A 137 1.00 -8.44 -4.61
C ALA A 137 1.84 -8.65 -5.87
N ARG A 138 2.45 -7.56 -6.36
CA ARG A 138 3.47 -7.57 -7.42
C ARG A 138 4.77 -6.95 -6.92
N PRO A 139 5.94 -7.57 -7.18
CA PRO A 139 7.22 -7.00 -6.82
C PRO A 139 7.54 -5.78 -7.68
N LEU A 140 8.14 -4.78 -7.08
CA LEU A 140 8.74 -3.62 -7.77
C LEU A 140 10.23 -3.79 -7.98
N VAL A 141 10.87 -4.56 -7.11
CA VAL A 141 12.32 -4.78 -7.08
C VAL A 141 12.62 -6.26 -6.77
N GLU A 142 13.76 -6.74 -7.25
CA GLU A 142 14.21 -8.12 -7.01
C GLU A 142 14.79 -8.32 -5.61
N THR A 143 15.42 -7.28 -5.07
CA THR A 143 16.03 -7.31 -3.74
C THR A 143 15.51 -6.20 -2.85
N PRO A 144 15.49 -6.38 -1.52
CA PRO A 144 15.07 -5.33 -0.59
C PRO A 144 15.86 -4.03 -0.80
N ARG A 145 15.16 -2.90 -0.84
CA ARG A 145 15.75 -1.57 -1.10
C ARG A 145 16.41 -1.42 -2.46
N GLY A 146 16.12 -2.32 -3.40
CA GLY A 146 16.63 -2.23 -4.77
C GLY A 146 16.29 -0.89 -5.42
N GLU A 147 17.07 -0.51 -6.41
CA GLU A 147 16.82 0.70 -7.19
C GLU A 147 15.45 0.60 -7.90
N LEU A 148 14.63 1.65 -7.76
CA LEU A 148 13.30 1.72 -8.33
C LEU A 148 13.20 2.93 -9.27
N GLY A 149 12.87 2.64 -10.53
CA GLY A 149 12.56 3.66 -11.52
C GLY A 149 11.06 3.74 -11.84
N PRO A 150 10.59 4.85 -12.43
CA PRO A 150 9.17 5.03 -12.76
C PRO A 150 8.65 4.00 -13.79
N GLY A 151 9.53 3.49 -14.64
CA GLY A 151 9.18 2.42 -15.59
C GLY A 151 8.77 1.12 -14.93
N GLN A 152 9.46 0.72 -13.86
CA GLN A 152 9.13 -0.49 -13.09
C GLN A 152 7.77 -0.34 -12.39
N VAL A 153 7.48 0.84 -11.85
CA VAL A 153 6.17 1.13 -11.23
C VAL A 153 5.06 1.01 -12.26
N ARG A 154 5.21 1.62 -13.45
CA ARG A 154 4.21 1.52 -14.53
C ARG A 154 3.99 0.07 -14.97
N ALA A 155 5.07 -0.67 -15.22
CA ALA A 155 4.98 -2.07 -15.63
C ALA A 155 4.25 -2.94 -14.59
N ALA A 156 4.49 -2.71 -13.30
CA ALA A 156 3.81 -3.43 -12.23
C ALA A 156 2.32 -3.05 -12.13
N LEU A 157 1.96 -1.78 -12.35
CA LEU A 157 0.57 -1.32 -12.41
C LEU A 157 -0.17 -1.96 -13.59
N GLU A 158 0.44 -2.00 -14.77
CA GLU A 158 -0.12 -2.67 -15.96
C GLU A 158 -0.29 -4.17 -15.74
N ASP A 159 0.66 -4.82 -15.03
CA ASP A 159 0.53 -6.24 -14.69
C ASP A 159 -0.63 -6.49 -13.71
N LEU A 160 -0.81 -5.63 -12.72
CA LEU A 160 -1.96 -5.70 -11.80
C LEU A 160 -3.28 -5.52 -12.55
N ASP A 161 -3.36 -4.60 -13.48
CA ASP A 161 -4.56 -4.36 -14.29
C ASP A 161 -4.92 -5.60 -15.13
N ARG A 162 -3.95 -6.17 -15.84
CA ARG A 162 -4.15 -7.41 -16.62
C ARG A 162 -4.64 -8.58 -15.76
N ARG A 163 -4.29 -8.62 -14.49
CA ARG A 163 -4.65 -9.70 -13.54
C ARG A 163 -5.74 -9.30 -12.56
N ALA A 164 -6.43 -8.19 -12.77
CA ALA A 164 -7.35 -7.59 -11.81
C ALA A 164 -8.42 -8.57 -11.29
N GLY A 165 -8.99 -9.39 -12.16
CA GLY A 165 -9.96 -10.44 -11.78
C GLY A 165 -9.36 -11.45 -10.81
N THR A 166 -8.27 -12.09 -11.21
CA THR A 166 -7.58 -13.12 -10.38
C THR A 166 -7.08 -12.54 -9.06
N THR A 167 -6.48 -11.34 -9.07
CA THR A 167 -5.98 -10.71 -7.86
C THR A 167 -7.11 -10.36 -6.89
N ARG A 168 -8.26 -9.92 -7.41
CA ARG A 168 -9.46 -9.65 -6.60
C ARG A 168 -9.98 -10.92 -5.92
N ASP A 169 -10.09 -12.03 -6.66
CA ASP A 169 -10.55 -13.30 -6.12
C ASP A 169 -9.62 -13.79 -5.00
N ARG A 170 -8.30 -13.68 -5.19
CA ARG A 170 -7.30 -14.04 -4.18
C ARG A 170 -7.37 -13.16 -2.94
N LEU A 171 -7.59 -11.86 -3.09
CA LEU A 171 -7.77 -10.93 -1.97
C LEU A 171 -9.05 -11.25 -1.19
N ALA A 172 -10.15 -11.57 -1.86
CA ALA A 172 -11.39 -11.97 -1.21
C ALA A 172 -11.23 -13.29 -0.42
N GLU A 173 -10.50 -14.29 -0.97
CA GLU A 173 -10.16 -15.52 -0.27
C GLU A 173 -9.31 -15.25 0.99
N ALA A 174 -8.26 -14.42 0.87
CA ALA A 174 -7.38 -14.05 1.97
C ALA A 174 -8.14 -13.30 3.07
N ARG A 175 -8.97 -12.33 2.70
CA ARG A 175 -9.85 -11.61 3.64
C ARG A 175 -10.81 -12.54 4.36
N ALA A 176 -11.44 -13.46 3.65
CA ALA A 176 -12.36 -14.43 4.25
C ALA A 176 -11.63 -15.34 5.27
N TRP A 177 -10.38 -15.69 5.00
CA TRP A 177 -9.54 -16.44 5.94
C TRP A 177 -9.22 -15.62 7.20
N GLU A 178 -8.84 -14.35 7.06
CA GLU A 178 -8.58 -13.44 8.19
C GLU A 178 -9.85 -13.23 9.04
N ALA A 179 -11.00 -13.00 8.41
CA ALA A 179 -12.27 -12.83 9.12
C ALA A 179 -12.60 -14.04 10.00
N ARG A 180 -12.46 -15.27 9.49
CA ARG A 180 -12.66 -16.49 10.29
C ARG A 180 -11.68 -16.59 11.47
N THR A 181 -10.45 -16.11 11.29
CA THR A 181 -9.43 -16.13 12.36
C THR A 181 -9.82 -15.13 13.47
N VAL A 182 -10.38 -13.98 13.11
CA VAL A 182 -10.87 -12.97 14.08
C VAL A 182 -12.08 -13.51 14.86
N GLU A 183 -13.05 -14.15 14.19
CA GLU A 183 -14.22 -14.76 14.84
C GLU A 183 -13.84 -15.80 15.89
N GLY A 184 -12.77 -16.57 15.66
CA GLY A 184 -12.25 -17.54 16.64
C GLY A 184 -11.52 -16.94 17.84
N ARG A 185 -11.23 -15.63 17.83
CA ARG A 185 -10.40 -14.96 18.83
C ARG A 185 -11.08 -14.91 20.21
N GLU A 186 -12.39 -14.65 20.28
CA GLU A 186 -13.12 -14.61 21.55
C GLU A 186 -13.10 -15.96 22.24
N ALA A 187 -13.36 -17.04 21.52
CA ALA A 187 -13.29 -18.39 22.06
C ALA A 187 -11.87 -18.77 22.54
N ALA A 188 -10.82 -18.24 21.89
CA ALA A 188 -9.45 -18.42 22.34
C ALA A 188 -9.15 -17.64 23.63
N LEU A 189 -9.65 -16.41 23.74
CA LEU A 189 -9.54 -15.59 24.95
C LEU A 189 -10.26 -16.24 26.14
N ASP A 190 -11.47 -16.76 25.96
CA ASP A 190 -12.22 -17.46 26.98
C ASP A 190 -11.47 -18.69 27.52
N ARG A 191 -10.79 -19.43 26.65
CA ARG A 191 -9.93 -20.55 27.04
C ARG A 191 -8.75 -20.09 27.90
N VAL A 192 -8.10 -18.99 27.55
CA VAL A 192 -6.98 -18.44 28.33
C VAL A 192 -7.47 -17.94 29.68
N LEU A 193 -8.61 -17.25 29.75
CA LEU A 193 -9.20 -16.75 30.99
C LEU A 193 -9.66 -17.88 31.90
N ALA A 194 -10.08 -19.02 31.37
CA ALA A 194 -10.44 -20.20 32.15
C ALA A 194 -9.24 -20.91 32.77
N LEU A 195 -8.00 -20.57 32.41
CA LEU A 195 -6.75 -21.12 32.98
C LEU A 195 -6.20 -20.30 34.16
N ILE A 196 -6.78 -19.14 34.44
CA ILE A 196 -6.40 -18.20 35.50
C ILE A 196 -7.41 -18.31 36.67
#